data_42ad8766e719ea6424fdef82fecad826
#
_entry.id   42ad8766e719ea6424fdef82fecad826
#
_cell.length_a   1.000
_cell.length_b   1.000
_cell.length_c   1.000
_cell.angle_alpha   90.00
_cell.angle_beta   90.00
_cell.angle_gamma   90.00
#
_symmetry.space_group_name_H-M   'P 1'
#
loop_
_entity.id
_entity.type
_entity.pdbx_description
1 polymer ?
#
loop_
_entity_poly.entity_id
_entity_poly.type
_entity_poly.pdbx_seq_one_letter_code
_entity_poly.pdbx_strand_id
1 'polypeptide(L)'
;ERLFNFREIKYFDIEGQVTGVKSKAMTSPCGKIRIPINEEGKEKAGQIQEYLDMYQGEGIQHIAMGSDDLYTTVDHLRASGVRLLDTIDTYYELIDKRLPEHGEPLAELKRRKILIDGTGQKLLLQIFSENQLGPIFFEFIQRKGDDGFGNGNFKALFESIELDQMRRGVL
;
A
#
# COMPACT_ATOMS: atom_id res chain seq x y z
N GLU A 1 -14.97 11.29 15.09
CA GLU A 1 -16.42 11.06 15.03
C GLU A 1 -17.20 12.33 15.34
N ARG A 2 -17.03 12.96 16.50
CA ARG A 2 -17.86 14.08 16.97
C ARG A 2 -17.85 15.33 16.08
N LEU A 3 -16.71 15.68 15.49
CA LEU A 3 -16.59 16.93 14.71
C LEU A 3 -17.05 16.78 13.26
N PHE A 4 -16.74 15.65 12.62
CA PHE A 4 -16.96 15.45 11.19
C PHE A 4 -17.87 14.28 10.87
N ASN A 5 -18.50 13.66 11.89
CA ASN A 5 -19.41 12.52 11.76
C ASN A 5 -18.79 11.33 10.98
N PHE A 6 -17.48 11.15 11.08
CA PHE A 6 -16.82 9.96 10.55
C PHE A 6 -17.25 8.72 11.34
N ARG A 7 -17.28 7.58 10.66
CA ARG A 7 -17.64 6.28 11.25
C ARG A 7 -16.56 5.27 10.98
N GLU A 8 -16.31 4.40 11.96
CA GLU A 8 -15.47 3.23 11.76
C GLU A 8 -16.16 2.27 10.78
N ILE A 9 -15.42 1.80 9.77
CA ILE A 9 -15.90 0.83 8.80
C ILE A 9 -15.13 -0.48 8.85
N LYS A 10 -13.88 -0.46 9.35
CA LYS A 10 -13.06 -1.65 9.44
C LYS A 10 -11.95 -1.46 10.47
N TYR A 11 -11.63 -2.55 11.17
CA TYR A 11 -10.48 -2.67 12.02
C TYR A 11 -9.56 -3.75 11.48
N PHE A 12 -8.25 -3.51 11.50
CA PHE A 12 -7.23 -4.46 11.11
C PHE A 12 -6.23 -4.62 12.24
N ASP A 13 -5.83 -5.86 12.47
CA ASP A 13 -4.69 -6.21 13.30
C ASP A 13 -3.74 -7.02 12.42
N ILE A 14 -2.70 -6.37 11.93
CA ILE A 14 -1.75 -6.94 10.99
C ILE A 14 -0.48 -7.29 11.76
N GLU A 15 -0.24 -8.57 11.95
CA GLU A 15 0.97 -9.06 12.58
C GLU A 15 1.99 -9.52 11.54
N GLY A 16 3.16 -8.87 11.52
CA GLY A 16 4.36 -9.39 10.90
C GLY A 16 5.14 -10.29 11.87
N GLN A 17 6.24 -10.89 11.44
CA GLN A 17 7.06 -11.72 12.34
C GLN A 17 7.70 -10.90 13.45
N VAL A 18 8.08 -9.66 13.16
CA VAL A 18 8.86 -8.80 14.07
C VAL A 18 8.07 -7.59 14.54
N THR A 19 7.34 -6.95 13.65
CA THR A 19 6.54 -5.74 13.91
C THR A 19 5.07 -5.99 13.57
N GLY A 20 4.18 -5.10 13.99
CA GLY A 20 2.75 -5.18 13.68
C GLY A 20 2.14 -3.79 13.56
N VAL A 21 0.97 -3.73 12.95
CA VAL A 21 0.19 -2.49 12.79
C VAL A 21 -1.25 -2.77 13.14
N LYS A 22 -1.79 -2.01 14.07
CA LYS A 22 -3.23 -1.93 14.30
C LYS A 22 -3.79 -0.74 13.56
N SER A 23 -4.81 -0.96 12.77
CA SER A 23 -5.39 0.07 11.90
C SER A 23 -6.90 0.15 12.07
N LYS A 24 -7.40 1.35 12.24
CA LYS A 24 -8.83 1.65 12.29
C LYS A 24 -9.19 2.52 11.08
N ALA A 25 -9.94 1.96 10.14
CA ALA A 25 -10.39 2.70 8.98
C ALA A 25 -11.68 3.45 9.28
N MET A 26 -11.62 4.79 9.11
CA MET A 26 -12.75 5.69 9.26
C MET A 26 -13.24 6.17 7.90
N THR A 27 -14.53 6.41 7.76
CA THR A 27 -15.11 7.01 6.54
C THR A 27 -16.00 8.19 6.86
N SER A 28 -16.03 9.15 5.94
CA SER A 28 -17.00 10.28 5.98
C SER A 28 -18.42 9.79 5.69
N PRO A 29 -19.47 10.58 6.06
CA PRO A 29 -20.85 10.23 5.78
C PRO A 29 -21.16 9.95 4.29
N CYS A 30 -20.48 10.64 3.39
CA CYS A 30 -20.63 10.43 1.94
C CYS A 30 -19.81 9.23 1.40
N GLY A 31 -18.98 8.57 2.23
CA GLY A 31 -18.14 7.44 1.85
C GLY A 31 -16.94 7.77 0.96
N LYS A 32 -16.75 9.04 0.57
CA LYS A 32 -15.70 9.46 -0.37
C LYS A 32 -14.35 9.72 0.30
N ILE A 33 -14.34 10.06 1.59
CA ILE A 33 -13.11 10.30 2.34
C ILE A 33 -12.92 9.14 3.31
N ARG A 34 -11.77 8.49 3.22
CA ARG A 34 -11.39 7.36 4.07
C ARG A 34 -10.07 7.67 4.76
N ILE A 35 -10.01 7.47 6.06
CA ILE A 35 -8.83 7.78 6.87
C ILE A 35 -8.49 6.53 7.69
N PRO A 36 -7.49 5.74 7.29
CA PRO A 36 -6.90 4.72 8.16
C PRO A 36 -6.08 5.43 9.24
N ILE A 37 -6.33 5.08 10.49
CA ILE A 37 -5.57 5.54 11.66
C ILE A 37 -4.77 4.34 12.14
N ASN A 38 -3.45 4.48 12.16
CA ASN A 38 -2.52 3.40 12.45
C ASN A 38 -1.79 3.63 13.78
N GLU A 39 -1.57 2.55 14.52
CA GLU A 39 -0.69 2.52 15.70
C GLU A 39 0.20 1.28 15.63
N GLU A 40 1.34 1.30 16.34
CA GLU A 40 2.20 0.11 16.46
C GLU A 40 1.41 -1.04 17.12
N GLY A 41 1.48 -2.21 16.49
CA GLY A 41 0.80 -3.42 16.96
C GLY A 41 1.62 -4.27 17.93
N LYS A 42 2.95 -4.04 18.02
CA LYS A 42 3.88 -4.78 18.87
C LYS A 42 4.83 -3.84 19.60
N GLU A 43 5.44 -4.34 20.68
CA GLU A 43 6.42 -3.56 21.50
C GLU A 43 7.68 -3.15 20.73
N LYS A 44 8.03 -3.89 19.67
CA LYS A 44 9.20 -3.56 18.85
C LYS A 44 8.84 -2.48 17.84
N ALA A 45 9.58 -1.38 17.90
CA ALA A 45 9.44 -0.25 17.01
C ALA A 45 9.54 -0.66 15.54
N GLY A 46 8.57 -0.24 14.74
CA GLY A 46 8.48 -0.47 13.30
C GLY A 46 8.36 0.83 12.52
N GLN A 47 7.73 0.74 11.35
CA GLN A 47 7.58 1.90 10.45
C GLN A 47 6.73 3.05 11.03
N ILE A 48 5.82 2.75 11.97
CA ILE A 48 5.01 3.79 12.60
C ILE A 48 5.88 4.63 13.53
N GLN A 49 6.71 3.97 14.35
CA GLN A 49 7.64 4.67 15.25
C GLN A 49 8.66 5.49 14.45
N GLU A 50 9.21 4.92 13.38
CA GLU A 50 10.13 5.66 12.49
C GLU A 50 9.50 6.94 11.94
N TYR A 51 8.23 6.86 11.51
CA TYR A 51 7.48 8.02 11.07
C TYR A 51 7.31 9.05 12.21
N LEU A 52 6.88 8.61 13.40
CA LEU A 52 6.68 9.48 14.55
C LEU A 52 7.96 10.21 14.96
N ASP A 53 9.07 9.52 14.92
CA ASP A 53 10.38 10.09 15.25
C ASP A 53 10.82 11.12 14.20
N MET A 54 10.61 10.85 12.92
CA MET A 54 10.97 11.76 11.83
C MET A 54 10.05 12.97 11.76
N TYR A 55 8.74 12.76 11.92
CA TYR A 55 7.73 13.82 11.86
C TYR A 55 7.66 14.62 13.17
N GLN A 56 8.21 14.10 14.26
CA GLN A 56 8.19 14.66 15.62
C GLN A 56 6.76 14.72 16.19
N GLY A 57 5.95 13.71 15.95
CA GLY A 57 4.60 13.58 16.46
C GLY A 57 3.65 12.82 15.55
N GLU A 58 2.39 12.82 15.91
CA GLU A 58 1.31 12.25 15.12
C GLU A 58 0.96 13.13 13.92
N GLY A 59 0.64 12.51 12.78
CA GLY A 59 0.28 13.26 11.58
C GLY A 59 -0.11 12.39 10.41
N ILE A 60 -0.18 13.00 9.23
CA ILE A 60 -0.48 12.31 7.98
C ILE A 60 0.82 11.68 7.46
N GLN A 61 0.86 10.34 7.35
CA GLN A 61 1.97 9.61 6.77
C GLN A 61 1.90 9.64 5.23
N HIS A 62 0.73 9.40 4.66
CA HIS A 62 0.53 9.46 3.22
C HIS A 62 -0.86 9.94 2.82
N ILE A 63 -0.96 10.37 1.58
CA ILE A 63 -2.21 10.79 0.96
C ILE A 63 -2.44 9.92 -0.27
N ALA A 64 -3.56 9.17 -0.28
CA ALA A 64 -3.97 8.36 -1.42
C ALA A 64 -4.79 9.18 -2.41
N MET A 65 -4.36 9.18 -3.66
CA MET A 65 -5.02 9.85 -4.78
C MET A 65 -5.58 8.83 -5.76
N GLY A 66 -6.86 8.97 -6.11
CA GLY A 66 -7.53 8.13 -7.09
C GLY A 66 -7.05 8.39 -8.52
N SER A 67 -6.98 7.32 -9.31
CA SER A 67 -6.70 7.34 -10.74
C SER A 67 -7.68 6.45 -11.48
N ASP A 68 -8.16 6.88 -12.63
CA ASP A 68 -8.99 6.08 -13.53
C ASP A 68 -8.15 5.16 -14.42
N ASP A 69 -6.88 5.52 -14.66
CA ASP A 69 -5.87 4.73 -15.37
C ASP A 69 -4.50 4.88 -14.71
N LEU A 70 -4.15 3.92 -13.86
CA LEU A 70 -2.90 3.96 -13.11
C LEU A 70 -1.67 3.77 -14.01
N TYR A 71 -1.79 3.04 -15.11
CA TYR A 71 -0.69 2.83 -16.04
C TYR A 71 -0.24 4.15 -16.66
N THR A 72 -1.18 4.90 -17.21
CA THR A 72 -0.94 6.24 -17.78
C THR A 72 -0.48 7.23 -16.71
N THR A 73 -1.10 7.18 -15.52
CA THR A 73 -0.72 8.04 -14.39
C THR A 73 0.74 7.83 -13.98
N VAL A 74 1.19 6.59 -13.86
CA VAL A 74 2.59 6.26 -13.51
C VAL A 74 3.57 6.76 -14.57
N ASP A 75 3.24 6.58 -15.84
CA ASP A 75 4.10 7.05 -16.94
C ASP A 75 4.22 8.59 -16.92
N HIS A 76 3.14 9.32 -16.66
CA HIS A 76 3.16 10.81 -16.54
C HIS A 76 3.93 11.26 -15.29
N LEU A 77 3.74 10.63 -14.14
CA LEU A 77 4.46 10.95 -12.91
C LEU A 77 5.97 10.83 -13.10
N ARG A 78 6.42 9.73 -13.70
CA ARG A 78 7.85 9.52 -14.00
C ARG A 78 8.39 10.51 -15.00
N ALA A 79 7.64 10.79 -16.06
CA ALA A 79 8.01 11.81 -17.04
C ALA A 79 8.14 13.21 -16.42
N SER A 80 7.36 13.47 -15.37
CA SER A 80 7.42 14.73 -14.59
C SER A 80 8.49 14.73 -13.50
N GLY A 81 9.31 13.67 -13.39
CA GLY A 81 10.40 13.56 -12.42
C GLY A 81 9.98 13.12 -11.01
N VAL A 82 8.74 12.65 -10.81
CA VAL A 82 8.31 12.09 -9.53
C VAL A 82 8.98 10.74 -9.33
N ARG A 83 9.68 10.59 -8.20
CA ARG A 83 10.29 9.32 -7.82
C ARG A 83 9.25 8.44 -7.14
N LEU A 84 9.09 7.24 -7.68
CA LEU A 84 8.17 6.23 -7.18
C LEU A 84 8.98 5.08 -6.58
N LEU A 85 8.44 4.45 -5.54
CA LEU A 85 9.07 3.31 -4.90
C LEU A 85 9.22 2.14 -5.88
N ASP A 86 10.34 1.44 -5.75
CA ASP A 86 10.61 0.22 -6.51
C ASP A 86 10.07 -1.00 -5.77
N THR A 87 9.74 -2.03 -6.53
CA THR A 87 9.28 -3.32 -6.02
C THR A 87 10.12 -4.42 -6.64
N ILE A 88 10.58 -5.36 -5.81
CA ILE A 88 11.43 -6.47 -6.24
C ILE A 88 10.69 -7.40 -7.21
N ASP A 89 11.44 -8.00 -8.11
CA ASP A 89 10.88 -8.81 -9.20
C ASP A 89 10.14 -10.07 -8.71
N THR A 90 10.58 -10.66 -7.61
CA THR A 90 9.93 -11.81 -6.96
C THR A 90 8.48 -11.54 -6.54
N TYR A 91 8.11 -10.29 -6.26
CA TYR A 91 6.71 -9.92 -6.02
C TYR A 91 5.82 -10.27 -7.23
N TYR A 92 6.28 -9.94 -8.45
CA TYR A 92 5.50 -10.17 -9.68
C TYR A 92 5.42 -11.65 -10.05
N GLU A 93 6.42 -12.45 -9.72
CA GLU A 93 6.42 -13.89 -9.95
C GLU A 93 5.36 -14.63 -9.10
N LEU A 94 4.93 -14.03 -7.98
CA LEU A 94 3.95 -14.61 -7.09
C LEU A 94 2.51 -14.16 -7.38
N ILE A 95 2.30 -13.17 -8.26
CA ILE A 95 0.98 -12.58 -8.50
C ILE A 95 -0.02 -13.61 -9.03
N ASP A 96 0.33 -14.37 -10.08
CA ASP A 96 -0.58 -15.35 -10.69
C ASP A 96 -1.01 -16.46 -9.72
N LYS A 97 -0.14 -16.81 -8.78
CA LYS A 97 -0.46 -17.76 -7.71
C LYS A 97 -1.40 -17.16 -6.66
N ARG A 98 -1.21 -15.90 -6.34
CA ARG A 98 -1.98 -15.18 -5.30
C ARG A 98 -3.35 -14.72 -5.81
N LEU A 99 -3.39 -14.25 -7.04
CA LEU A 99 -4.57 -13.69 -7.70
C LEU A 99 -4.77 -14.36 -9.07
N PRO A 100 -5.17 -15.63 -9.11
CA PRO A 100 -5.40 -16.31 -10.38
C PRO A 100 -6.50 -15.58 -11.17
N GLU A 101 -6.33 -15.51 -12.49
CA GLU A 101 -7.29 -14.88 -13.41
C GLU A 101 -7.53 -13.37 -13.17
N HIS A 102 -6.56 -12.65 -12.61
CA HIS A 102 -6.67 -11.21 -12.36
C HIS A 102 -6.83 -10.38 -13.65
N GLY A 103 -6.43 -10.90 -14.82
CA GLY A 103 -6.60 -10.25 -16.13
C GLY A 103 -5.72 -9.04 -16.42
N GLU A 104 -4.91 -8.58 -15.46
CA GLU A 104 -3.98 -7.47 -15.68
C GLU A 104 -2.70 -7.95 -16.39
N PRO A 105 -2.13 -7.14 -17.31
CA PRO A 105 -0.90 -7.52 -18.02
C PRO A 105 0.31 -7.48 -17.07
N LEU A 106 0.74 -8.65 -16.61
CA LEU A 106 1.82 -8.81 -15.61
C LEU A 106 3.12 -8.08 -16.00
N ALA A 107 3.49 -8.11 -17.29
CA ALA A 107 4.66 -7.41 -17.79
C ALA A 107 4.56 -5.88 -17.59
N GLU A 108 3.37 -5.32 -17.76
CA GLU A 108 3.12 -3.89 -17.61
C GLU A 108 3.06 -3.46 -16.13
N LEU A 109 2.50 -4.31 -15.25
CA LEU A 109 2.56 -4.13 -13.81
C LEU A 109 4.03 -4.10 -13.35
N LYS A 110 4.82 -5.11 -13.75
CA LYS A 110 6.23 -5.24 -13.40
C LYS A 110 7.07 -4.08 -13.93
N ARG A 111 6.87 -3.69 -15.19
CA ARG A 111 7.60 -2.58 -15.81
C ARG A 111 7.39 -1.25 -15.07
N ARG A 112 6.17 -1.02 -14.59
CA ARG A 112 5.81 0.21 -13.88
C ARG A 112 5.92 0.12 -12.37
N LYS A 113 6.23 -1.08 -11.85
CA LYS A 113 6.30 -1.35 -10.41
C LYS A 113 4.97 -1.12 -9.68
N ILE A 114 3.87 -1.38 -10.39
CA ILE A 114 2.52 -1.29 -9.85
C ILE A 114 2.22 -2.54 -9.03
N LEU A 115 1.73 -2.34 -7.82
CA LEU A 115 1.23 -3.38 -6.94
C LEU A 115 -0.24 -3.69 -7.26
N ILE A 116 -0.63 -4.94 -7.05
CA ILE A 116 -2.01 -5.40 -7.27
C ILE A 116 -2.50 -6.16 -6.04
N ASP A 117 -3.72 -5.87 -5.63
CA ASP A 117 -4.44 -6.59 -4.55
C ASP A 117 -5.89 -6.82 -4.97
N GLY A 118 -6.62 -7.64 -4.20
CA GLY A 118 -8.02 -7.89 -4.44
C GLY A 118 -8.43 -9.35 -4.28
N THR A 119 -9.64 -9.66 -4.76
CA THR A 119 -10.21 -11.01 -4.75
C THR A 119 -10.99 -11.28 -6.04
N GLY A 120 -10.64 -12.34 -6.75
CA GLY A 120 -11.24 -12.66 -8.04
C GLY A 120 -11.00 -11.54 -9.04
N GLN A 121 -12.08 -11.01 -9.65
CA GLN A 121 -12.01 -9.90 -10.62
C GLN A 121 -12.12 -8.51 -10.00
N LYS A 122 -12.27 -8.42 -8.67
CA LYS A 122 -12.28 -7.14 -7.96
C LYS A 122 -10.86 -6.79 -7.56
N LEU A 123 -10.29 -5.81 -8.22
CA LEU A 123 -8.87 -5.48 -8.10
C LEU A 123 -8.66 -4.05 -7.61
N LEU A 124 -7.51 -3.88 -7.00
CA LEU A 124 -6.97 -2.60 -6.56
C LEU A 124 -5.52 -2.54 -7.03
N LEU A 125 -5.21 -1.56 -7.85
CA LEU A 125 -3.85 -1.27 -8.28
C LEU A 125 -3.33 -0.10 -7.48
N GLN A 126 -2.06 -0.15 -7.04
CA GLN A 126 -1.47 0.93 -6.25
C GLN A 126 0.03 1.05 -6.49
N ILE A 127 0.55 2.26 -6.28
CA ILE A 127 1.98 2.56 -6.25
C ILE A 127 2.21 3.73 -5.31
N PHE A 128 3.40 3.77 -4.71
CA PHE A 128 3.77 4.79 -3.74
C PHE A 128 4.90 5.64 -4.28
N SER A 129 4.92 6.92 -3.94
CA SER A 129 6.09 7.77 -4.15
C SER A 129 7.13 7.53 -3.05
N GLU A 130 8.37 7.93 -3.30
CA GLU A 130 9.30 8.23 -2.22
C GLU A 130 8.75 9.42 -1.38
N ASN A 131 9.36 9.67 -0.23
CA ASN A 131 9.00 10.81 0.61
C ASN A 131 9.13 12.12 -0.16
N GLN A 132 8.11 12.96 -0.11
CA GLN A 132 8.03 14.23 -0.85
C GLN A 132 8.06 15.45 0.07
N LEU A 133 7.46 15.35 1.25
CA LEU A 133 7.35 16.44 2.23
C LEU A 133 7.76 15.91 3.63
N GLY A 134 9.07 15.94 3.94
CA GLY A 134 9.58 15.25 5.11
C GLY A 134 9.27 13.75 5.00
N PRO A 135 8.69 13.10 6.03
CA PRO A 135 8.34 11.68 5.97
C PRO A 135 7.00 11.40 5.25
N ILE A 136 6.38 12.42 4.65
CA ILE A 136 5.08 12.27 3.98
C ILE A 136 5.28 11.86 2.53
N PHE A 137 4.54 10.83 2.09
CA PHE A 137 4.53 10.34 0.72
C PHE A 137 3.12 10.28 0.13
N PHE A 138 3.02 9.96 -1.16
CA PHE A 138 1.76 9.81 -1.86
C PHE A 138 1.56 8.38 -2.32
N GLU A 139 0.31 7.94 -2.26
CA GLU A 139 -0.18 6.73 -2.88
C GLU A 139 -1.00 7.11 -4.11
N PHE A 140 -0.84 6.39 -5.21
CA PHE A 140 -1.71 6.48 -6.38
C PHE A 140 -2.44 5.16 -6.52
N ILE A 141 -3.77 5.21 -6.61
CA ILE A 141 -4.62 4.03 -6.50
C ILE A 141 -5.68 4.01 -7.59
N GLN A 142 -5.81 2.87 -8.27
CA GLN A 142 -6.93 2.59 -9.17
C GLN A 142 -7.76 1.45 -8.61
N ARG A 143 -9.06 1.69 -8.46
CA ARG A 143 -10.03 0.70 -7.98
C ARG A 143 -10.78 0.09 -9.15
N LYS A 144 -10.60 -1.20 -9.36
CA LYS A 144 -11.33 -2.00 -10.34
C LYS A 144 -12.30 -2.95 -9.61
N GLY A 145 -13.22 -2.34 -8.85
CA GLY A 145 -14.24 -3.07 -8.08
C GLY A 145 -13.82 -3.53 -6.68
N ASP A 146 -12.57 -3.34 -6.28
CA ASP A 146 -12.13 -3.55 -4.91
C ASP A 146 -12.10 -2.23 -4.13
N ASP A 147 -12.83 -2.20 -3.01
CA ASP A 147 -12.93 -1.06 -2.09
C ASP A 147 -11.98 -1.17 -0.89
N GLY A 148 -11.09 -2.16 -0.89
CA GLY A 148 -10.11 -2.42 0.17
C GLY A 148 -9.03 -1.35 0.31
N PHE A 149 -8.04 -1.65 1.12
CA PHE A 149 -6.89 -0.78 1.43
C PHE A 149 -5.55 -1.39 0.97
N GLY A 150 -5.57 -2.42 0.11
CA GLY A 150 -4.35 -3.07 -0.37
C GLY A 150 -3.61 -3.91 0.68
N ASN A 151 -4.31 -4.40 1.70
CA ASN A 151 -3.68 -5.14 2.80
C ASN A 151 -2.98 -6.43 2.35
N GLY A 152 -3.48 -7.07 1.28
CA GLY A 152 -2.84 -8.25 0.70
C GLY A 152 -1.46 -7.96 0.14
N ASN A 153 -1.19 -6.74 -0.31
CA ASN A 153 0.12 -6.33 -0.78
C ASN A 153 1.17 -6.30 0.33
N PHE A 154 0.78 -5.94 1.56
CA PHE A 154 1.70 -5.95 2.69
C PHE A 154 2.32 -7.33 2.91
N LYS A 155 1.48 -8.35 2.99
CA LYS A 155 1.93 -9.75 3.11
C LYS A 155 2.72 -10.21 1.89
N ALA A 156 2.23 -9.89 0.68
CA ALA A 156 2.87 -10.30 -0.57
C ALA A 156 4.26 -9.68 -0.75
N LEU A 157 4.46 -8.42 -0.37
CA LEU A 157 5.78 -7.78 -0.38
C LEU A 157 6.72 -8.47 0.60
N PHE A 158 6.26 -8.79 1.80
CA PHE A 158 7.06 -9.49 2.79
C PHE A 158 7.50 -10.88 2.26
N GLU A 159 6.57 -11.69 1.79
CA GLU A 159 6.86 -13.02 1.23
C GLU A 159 7.83 -12.95 0.04
N SER A 160 7.71 -11.92 -0.80
CA SER A 160 8.58 -11.74 -1.96
C SER A 160 10.01 -11.35 -1.57
N ILE A 161 10.18 -10.58 -0.49
CA ILE A 161 11.50 -10.23 0.07
C ILE A 161 12.16 -11.48 0.65
N GLU A 162 11.44 -12.29 1.42
CA GLU A 162 11.98 -13.54 1.96
C GLU A 162 12.41 -14.50 0.84
N LEU A 163 11.61 -14.64 -0.21
CA LEU A 163 11.95 -15.48 -1.37
C LEU A 163 13.23 -14.99 -2.07
N ASP A 164 13.39 -13.70 -2.24
CA ASP A 164 14.61 -13.11 -2.80
C ASP A 164 15.83 -13.35 -1.90
N GLN A 165 15.67 -13.20 -0.58
CA GLN A 165 16.72 -13.46 0.38
C GLN A 165 17.17 -14.93 0.38
N MET A 166 16.23 -15.89 0.30
CA MET A 166 16.53 -17.32 0.15
C MET A 166 17.32 -17.59 -1.13
N ARG A 167 16.92 -16.98 -2.25
CA ARG A 167 17.62 -17.14 -3.54
C ARG A 167 19.05 -16.62 -3.52
N ARG A 168 19.29 -15.57 -2.75
CA ARG A 168 20.62 -14.98 -2.58
C ARG A 168 21.46 -15.66 -1.48
N GLY A 169 20.90 -16.65 -0.77
CA GLY A 169 21.58 -17.37 0.30
C GLY A 169 21.81 -16.52 1.55
N VAL A 170 20.93 -15.54 1.80
CA VAL A 170 20.96 -14.67 3.00
C VAL A 170 20.12 -15.26 4.13
N LEU A 171 19.09 -16.04 3.78
CA LEU A 171 18.26 -16.87 4.65
C LEU A 171 18.48 -18.33 4.36
#